data_904aae4e01a5dc630d0145040fd98066
#
_entry.id   904aae4e01a5dc630d0145040fd98066
#
_cell.length_a   1.000
_cell.length_b   1.000
_cell.length_c   1.000
_cell.angle_alpha   90.00
_cell.angle_beta   90.00
_cell.angle_gamma   90.00
#
_symmetry.space_group_name_H-M   'P 1'
#
loop_
_entity.id
_entity.type
_entity.pdbx_description
1 polymer ?
#
loop_
_entity_poly.entity_id
_entity_poly.type
_entity_poly.pdbx_seq_one_letter_code
_entity_poly.pdbx_strand_id
1 'polypeptide(L)'
;ATWNPEMSHLYGKSIGEEARYRKKDILLGPGVNIYRTPLNGRNFEYMGEDPYLSATMVVPYIKGVQENGVAACVKHYALNNQEFNRHTTNVQLSDRALYEIYLPAFKAAVQEGGTWSIMGSYNLYQGQHACHNKRLLRDILRDEWGFDGVVVSDWGGVHNTEQAIHNGMDLEFGSWTNGLSAGTRNAYDNYYLAFPYLKLIKEGKVGTKELDEKVSNVLRLIFRTSMDPHKPFGSLGSPEHGQAGRQIGEEGIVLLQNNGNVLPIDLNKTKKIAVIGENAIKMMTVGGGSSSLKVKYEISPLDGLKSRVGSKAEVVYARGYVGDPTGEYNGVKTGQDLKDNRSEDELLAEALQVAKDADYVIFFGGLNKSNHQDCEDSDRASLGLPYAQDRVISELAKVNKNLIVVNISGNAVAMPWVNEVPAIVQGWFLGSEAGTALASVLVGDANPSGKLPFTFPAKLEDVGAHKLGEYPGNKEELAQSKHRGDTINEIYREDIFVGYRWADKEKIKPLFPFGHGLSYTTFAYGKPSADKKTMTADDTI
;
A
#
# COMPACT_ATOMS: atom_id res chain seq x y z
N ALA A 1 -7.40 -5.44 3.41
CA ALA A 1 -8.81 -5.64 3.01
C ALA A 1 -9.41 -6.93 3.60
N THR A 2 -8.61 -7.91 3.96
CA THR A 2 -9.12 -9.14 4.64
C THR A 2 -9.75 -8.85 6.00
N TRP A 3 -9.26 -7.85 6.72
CA TRP A 3 -9.58 -7.57 8.12
C TRP A 3 -9.38 -8.78 9.04
N ASN A 4 -8.55 -9.71 8.60
CA ASN A 4 -8.25 -10.97 9.28
C ASN A 4 -6.79 -10.97 9.74
N PRO A 5 -6.51 -10.88 11.06
CA PRO A 5 -5.15 -10.91 11.60
C PRO A 5 -4.36 -12.18 11.23
N GLU A 6 -5.04 -13.33 11.05
CA GLU A 6 -4.38 -14.58 10.63
C GLU A 6 -3.81 -14.47 9.21
N MET A 7 -4.53 -13.79 8.31
CA MET A 7 -4.04 -13.53 6.95
C MET A 7 -2.86 -12.57 6.95
N SER A 8 -2.85 -11.59 7.85
CA SER A 8 -1.71 -10.70 8.02
C SER A 8 -0.47 -11.45 8.55
N HIS A 9 -0.67 -12.37 9.50
CA HIS A 9 0.41 -13.25 9.99
C HIS A 9 0.92 -14.16 8.87
N LEU A 10 0.02 -14.83 8.15
CA LEU A 10 0.36 -15.71 7.02
C LEU A 10 1.16 -14.97 5.94
N TYR A 11 0.78 -13.73 5.63
CA TYR A 11 1.53 -12.87 4.71
C TYR A 11 2.93 -12.58 5.25
N GLY A 12 3.03 -12.10 6.49
CA GLY A 12 4.31 -11.81 7.14
C GLY A 12 5.22 -13.04 7.21
N LYS A 13 4.68 -14.21 7.57
CA LYS A 13 5.40 -15.48 7.60
C LYS A 13 5.97 -15.84 6.22
N SER A 14 5.12 -15.83 5.19
CA SER A 14 5.52 -16.24 3.83
C SER A 14 6.64 -15.35 3.28
N ILE A 15 6.53 -14.02 3.40
CA ILE A 15 7.58 -13.12 2.92
C ILE A 15 8.83 -13.16 3.82
N GLY A 16 8.67 -13.45 5.12
CA GLY A 16 9.77 -13.69 6.05
C GLY A 16 10.58 -14.92 5.67
N GLU A 17 9.92 -16.02 5.30
CA GLU A 17 10.56 -17.23 4.76
C GLU A 17 11.36 -16.94 3.49
N GLU A 18 10.79 -16.16 2.56
CA GLU A 18 11.49 -15.77 1.33
C GLU A 18 12.67 -14.85 1.59
N ALA A 19 12.55 -13.90 2.50
CA ALA A 19 13.64 -13.03 2.92
C ALA A 19 14.76 -13.85 3.57
N ARG A 20 14.41 -14.80 4.44
CA ARG A 20 15.39 -15.71 5.08
C ARG A 20 16.12 -16.58 4.07
N TYR A 21 15.41 -17.19 3.12
CA TYR A 21 16.00 -17.96 2.03
C TYR A 21 17.03 -17.14 1.24
N ARG A 22 16.71 -15.86 0.99
CA ARG A 22 17.59 -14.91 0.31
C ARG A 22 18.71 -14.36 1.20
N LYS A 23 18.84 -14.87 2.43
CA LYS A 23 19.85 -14.46 3.43
C LYS A 23 19.76 -12.96 3.75
N LYS A 24 18.54 -12.43 3.84
CA LYS A 24 18.28 -11.05 4.26
C LYS A 24 17.91 -11.04 5.74
N ASP A 25 18.54 -10.15 6.48
CA ASP A 25 18.35 -10.03 7.92
C ASP A 25 17.28 -8.99 8.29
N ILE A 26 16.97 -8.07 7.37
CA ILE A 26 15.93 -7.06 7.54
C ILE A 26 15.04 -7.06 6.30
N LEU A 27 13.73 -7.13 6.51
CA LEU A 27 12.71 -6.90 5.51
C LEU A 27 12.18 -5.47 5.68
N LEU A 28 12.28 -4.62 4.65
CA LEU A 28 11.86 -3.23 4.68
C LEU A 28 10.34 -3.10 4.53
N GLY A 29 9.63 -3.50 5.55
CA GLY A 29 8.18 -3.53 5.67
C GLY A 29 7.72 -4.04 7.05
N PRO A 30 6.43 -3.84 7.38
CA PRO A 30 5.36 -3.27 6.56
C PRO A 30 5.34 -1.74 6.51
N GLY A 31 4.71 -1.19 5.45
CA GLY A 31 4.30 0.21 5.40
C GLY A 31 2.98 0.40 6.14
N VAL A 32 2.90 1.43 7.02
CA VAL A 32 1.71 1.64 7.87
C VAL A 32 1.23 3.09 7.94
N ASN A 33 1.68 3.94 7.02
CA ASN A 33 1.23 5.32 6.98
C ASN A 33 -0.28 5.38 6.69
N ILE A 34 -0.95 6.37 7.29
CA ILE A 34 -2.39 6.54 7.13
C ILE A 34 -2.73 7.03 5.72
N TYR A 35 -3.76 6.45 5.14
CA TYR A 35 -4.37 6.86 3.88
C TYR A 35 -5.08 8.22 4.07
N ARG A 36 -4.35 9.33 3.91
CA ARG A 36 -4.85 10.70 4.11
C ARG A 36 -5.50 11.26 2.85
N THR A 37 -4.96 10.92 1.69
CA THR A 37 -5.44 11.34 0.38
C THR A 37 -5.46 10.16 -0.59
N PRO A 38 -6.49 10.06 -1.47
CA PRO A 38 -6.53 9.03 -2.51
C PRO A 38 -5.52 9.28 -3.64
N LEU A 39 -4.78 10.38 -3.62
CA LEU A 39 -3.79 10.69 -4.64
C LEU A 39 -2.38 10.21 -4.28
N ASN A 40 -2.11 9.86 -3.02
CA ASN A 40 -0.79 9.39 -2.62
C ASN A 40 -0.39 8.12 -3.38
N GLY A 41 0.71 8.20 -4.12
CA GLY A 41 1.19 7.11 -4.97
C GLY A 41 1.56 5.83 -4.23
N ARG A 42 1.90 5.90 -2.93
CA ARG A 42 2.29 4.73 -2.12
C ARG A 42 1.17 4.13 -1.27
N ASN A 43 -0.06 4.58 -1.38
CA ASN A 43 -1.17 3.99 -0.63
C ASN A 43 -1.33 2.48 -0.86
N PHE A 44 -0.93 1.97 -2.04
CA PHE A 44 -1.02 0.54 -2.38
C PHE A 44 -0.22 -0.37 -1.44
N GLU A 45 0.77 0.15 -0.73
CA GLU A 45 1.59 -0.61 0.23
C GLU A 45 1.24 -0.30 1.70
N TYR A 46 0.25 0.56 1.97
CA TYR A 46 -0.20 0.93 3.31
C TYR A 46 -1.49 0.20 3.72
N MET A 47 -1.84 0.24 5.00
CA MET A 47 -2.91 -0.60 5.56
C MET A 47 -4.30 0.03 5.54
N GLY A 48 -4.41 1.36 5.36
CA GLY A 48 -5.69 2.05 5.26
C GLY A 48 -5.76 3.38 6.01
N GLU A 49 -6.99 3.88 6.20
CA GLU A 49 -7.26 5.18 6.81
C GLU A 49 -7.55 5.11 8.32
N ASP A 50 -7.78 3.91 8.84
CA ASP A 50 -8.14 3.72 10.24
C ASP A 50 -6.93 3.28 11.08
N PRO A 51 -6.57 4.05 12.12
CA PRO A 51 -5.42 3.74 12.97
C PRO A 51 -5.59 2.45 13.78
N TYR A 52 -6.82 2.09 14.19
CA TYR A 52 -7.08 0.87 14.93
C TYR A 52 -6.94 -0.37 14.05
N LEU A 53 -7.54 -0.35 12.85
CA LEU A 53 -7.37 -1.43 11.88
C LEU A 53 -5.90 -1.63 11.52
N SER A 54 -5.18 -0.53 11.24
CA SER A 54 -3.75 -0.58 10.91
C SER A 54 -2.92 -1.14 12.07
N ALA A 55 -3.20 -0.75 13.30
CA ALA A 55 -2.57 -1.27 14.51
C ALA A 55 -2.85 -2.77 14.70
N THR A 56 -4.09 -3.20 14.50
CA THR A 56 -4.50 -4.61 14.62
C THR A 56 -3.81 -5.49 13.57
N MET A 57 -3.63 -4.99 12.35
CA MET A 57 -3.07 -5.77 11.25
C MET A 57 -1.54 -5.78 11.22
N VAL A 58 -0.88 -4.73 11.71
CA VAL A 58 0.60 -4.66 11.71
C VAL A 58 1.25 -5.65 12.67
N VAL A 59 0.64 -5.89 13.82
CA VAL A 59 1.19 -6.76 14.87
C VAL A 59 1.40 -8.21 14.38
N PRO A 60 0.40 -8.92 13.84
CA PRO A 60 0.60 -10.27 13.32
C PRO A 60 1.53 -10.32 12.12
N TYR A 61 1.55 -9.31 11.26
CA TYR A 61 2.54 -9.22 10.17
C TYR A 61 3.97 -9.25 10.71
N ILE A 62 4.29 -8.40 11.68
CA ILE A 62 5.62 -8.33 12.30
C ILE A 62 6.00 -9.68 12.90
N LYS A 63 5.09 -10.30 13.66
CA LYS A 63 5.33 -11.60 14.28
C LYS A 63 5.64 -12.67 13.24
N GLY A 64 4.86 -12.73 12.15
CA GLY A 64 5.08 -13.67 11.04
C GLY A 64 6.44 -13.47 10.35
N VAL A 65 6.89 -12.24 10.14
CA VAL A 65 8.23 -11.97 9.60
C VAL A 65 9.32 -12.43 10.57
N GLN A 66 9.21 -12.05 11.85
CA GLN A 66 10.26 -12.21 12.84
C GLN A 66 10.43 -13.65 13.34
N GLU A 67 9.41 -14.51 13.24
CA GLU A 67 9.56 -15.96 13.52
C GLU A 67 10.54 -16.65 12.56
N ASN A 68 10.87 -16.01 11.44
CA ASN A 68 11.87 -16.48 10.48
C ASN A 68 13.30 -15.97 10.77
N GLY A 69 13.54 -15.33 11.91
CA GLY A 69 14.82 -14.70 12.22
C GLY A 69 15.15 -13.53 11.29
N VAL A 70 14.14 -12.86 10.75
CA VAL A 70 14.25 -11.66 9.90
C VAL A 70 13.59 -10.50 10.63
N ALA A 71 14.26 -9.37 10.75
CA ALA A 71 13.65 -8.18 11.33
C ALA A 71 12.60 -7.59 10.40
N ALA A 72 11.39 -7.36 10.91
CA ALA A 72 10.47 -6.44 10.28
C ALA A 72 11.00 -5.01 10.48
N CYS A 73 10.94 -4.18 9.43
CA CYS A 73 11.31 -2.77 9.47
C CYS A 73 10.10 -1.92 9.13
N VAL A 74 9.34 -1.55 10.16
CA VAL A 74 8.09 -0.81 9.98
C VAL A 74 8.37 0.59 9.47
N LYS A 75 7.61 1.04 8.45
CA LYS A 75 7.89 2.28 7.71
C LYS A 75 6.62 3.01 7.30
N HIS A 76 6.68 4.30 6.98
CA HIS A 76 7.80 5.23 7.12
C HIS A 76 7.50 6.14 8.33
N TYR A 77 8.34 6.13 9.33
CA TYR A 77 8.13 6.80 10.61
C TYR A 77 8.64 8.24 10.57
N ALA A 78 7.77 9.25 10.55
CA ALA A 78 6.33 9.22 10.44
C ALA A 78 5.85 10.33 9.49
N LEU A 79 4.56 10.33 9.17
CA LEU A 79 3.90 11.40 8.43
C LEU A 79 4.25 11.50 6.93
N ASN A 80 4.73 10.42 6.30
CA ASN A 80 4.89 10.34 4.85
C ASN A 80 3.55 9.94 4.21
N ASN A 81 2.65 10.92 4.01
CA ASN A 81 1.30 10.71 3.53
C ASN A 81 1.08 11.21 2.10
N GLN A 82 2.16 11.58 1.40
CA GLN A 82 2.20 11.95 -0.01
C GLN A 82 3.59 11.70 -0.59
N GLU A 83 3.68 11.57 -1.91
CA GLU A 83 4.94 11.43 -2.63
C GLU A 83 5.42 12.75 -3.25
N PHE A 84 4.48 13.64 -3.58
CA PHE A 84 4.82 14.95 -4.09
C PHE A 84 5.63 15.74 -3.06
N ASN A 85 6.81 16.23 -3.45
CA ASN A 85 7.76 16.95 -2.59
C ASN A 85 8.10 16.24 -1.26
N ARG A 86 8.03 14.91 -1.19
CA ARG A 86 8.21 14.14 0.04
C ARG A 86 9.50 14.44 0.82
N HIS A 87 10.56 14.88 0.14
CA HIS A 87 11.84 15.23 0.78
C HIS A 87 11.86 16.63 1.43
N THR A 88 10.91 17.49 1.10
CA THR A 88 10.90 18.89 1.50
C THR A 88 9.58 19.35 2.11
N THR A 89 8.56 18.51 2.12
CA THR A 89 7.29 18.78 2.79
C THR A 89 7.49 18.84 4.30
N ASN A 90 7.15 19.99 4.91
CA ASN A 90 7.19 20.18 6.36
C ASN A 90 5.80 20.04 6.95
N VAL A 91 5.53 18.87 7.53
CA VAL A 91 4.22 18.53 8.09
C VAL A 91 4.03 19.21 9.44
N GLN A 92 2.86 19.82 9.61
CA GLN A 92 2.39 20.45 10.85
C GLN A 92 1.00 19.92 11.19
N LEU A 93 0.82 19.46 12.43
CA LEU A 93 -0.45 18.93 12.91
C LEU A 93 -0.53 19.08 14.44
N SER A 94 -1.75 18.90 14.98
CA SER A 94 -1.95 18.87 16.43
C SER A 94 -1.35 17.62 17.06
N ASP A 95 -1.00 17.69 18.33
CA ASP A 95 -0.58 16.51 19.09
C ASP A 95 -1.69 15.45 19.12
N ARG A 96 -2.95 15.88 19.15
CA ARG A 96 -4.08 14.99 19.12
C ARG A 96 -4.12 14.16 17.82
N ALA A 97 -4.00 14.81 16.67
CA ALA A 97 -3.93 14.10 15.38
C ALA A 97 -2.72 13.18 15.30
N LEU A 98 -1.56 13.65 15.77
CA LEU A 98 -0.35 12.84 15.80
C LEU A 98 -0.55 11.53 16.56
N TYR A 99 -1.05 11.61 17.81
CA TYR A 99 -1.19 10.45 18.70
C TYR A 99 -2.44 9.59 18.44
N GLU A 100 -3.53 10.16 17.93
CA GLU A 100 -4.77 9.42 17.71
C GLU A 100 -4.88 8.83 16.29
N ILE A 101 -4.19 9.42 15.29
CA ILE A 101 -4.33 9.01 13.88
C ILE A 101 -3.02 8.45 13.30
N TYR A 102 -1.92 9.21 13.38
CA TYR A 102 -0.72 8.90 12.61
C TYR A 102 0.28 7.96 13.30
N LEU A 103 0.29 7.91 14.63
CA LEU A 103 1.21 7.09 15.40
C LEU A 103 0.68 5.74 15.92
N PRO A 104 -0.62 5.45 16.04
CA PRO A 104 -1.09 4.23 16.70
C PRO A 104 -0.57 2.94 16.08
N ALA A 105 -0.48 2.84 14.75
CA ALA A 105 0.07 1.66 14.07
C ALA A 105 1.56 1.44 14.40
N PHE A 106 2.35 2.50 14.47
CA PHE A 106 3.76 2.43 14.87
C PHE A 106 3.91 2.07 16.36
N LYS A 107 3.05 2.63 17.22
CA LYS A 107 3.05 2.28 18.66
C LYS A 107 2.74 0.80 18.87
N ALA A 108 1.71 0.28 18.20
CA ALA A 108 1.37 -1.15 18.25
C ALA A 108 2.50 -2.03 17.68
N ALA A 109 3.14 -1.59 16.60
CA ALA A 109 4.29 -2.28 16.03
C ALA A 109 5.44 -2.43 17.05
N VAL A 110 5.70 -1.40 17.85
CA VAL A 110 6.75 -1.42 18.89
C VAL A 110 6.30 -2.23 20.11
N GLN A 111 5.16 -1.87 20.71
CA GLN A 111 4.79 -2.36 22.04
C GLN A 111 4.11 -3.73 22.03
N GLU A 112 3.38 -4.06 20.96
CA GLU A 112 2.64 -5.33 20.83
C GLU A 112 3.28 -6.27 19.81
N GLY A 113 3.76 -5.71 18.68
CA GLY A 113 4.46 -6.44 17.61
C GLY A 113 5.92 -6.76 17.94
N GLY A 114 6.53 -5.97 18.81
CA GLY A 114 7.93 -6.13 19.19
C GLY A 114 8.89 -6.02 17.99
N THR A 115 8.63 -5.05 17.10
CA THR A 115 9.45 -4.89 15.88
C THR A 115 10.92 -4.63 16.23
N TRP A 116 11.83 -5.21 15.45
CA TRP A 116 13.29 -5.07 15.68
C TRP A 116 13.90 -3.92 14.91
N SER A 117 13.18 -3.34 13.95
CA SER A 117 13.65 -2.21 13.18
C SER A 117 12.50 -1.29 12.78
N ILE A 118 12.81 0.01 12.62
CA ILE A 118 11.90 1.04 12.12
C ILE A 118 12.67 1.90 11.11
N MET A 119 12.01 2.30 10.01
CA MET A 119 12.58 3.22 9.02
C MET A 119 11.97 4.60 9.19
N GLY A 120 12.83 5.62 9.34
CA GLY A 120 12.44 7.02 9.32
C GLY A 120 11.91 7.44 7.95
N SER A 121 11.08 8.47 7.91
CA SER A 121 10.53 9.01 6.65
C SER A 121 11.31 10.19 6.10
N TYR A 122 11.04 10.55 4.84
CA TYR A 122 11.74 11.64 4.15
C TYR A 122 11.34 13.04 4.61
N ASN A 123 10.06 13.24 4.90
CA ASN A 123 9.47 14.56 5.18
C ASN A 123 10.04 15.20 6.45
N LEU A 124 9.82 16.50 6.56
CA LEU A 124 10.06 17.21 7.81
C LEU A 124 8.79 17.14 8.69
N TYR A 125 9.02 17.17 9.98
CA TYR A 125 8.00 17.40 11.00
C TYR A 125 8.46 18.54 11.92
N GLN A 126 7.69 19.62 11.98
CA GLN A 126 8.04 20.83 12.74
C GLN A 126 9.44 21.37 12.42
N GLY A 127 9.79 21.42 11.12
CA GLY A 127 11.05 21.98 10.64
C GLY A 127 12.28 21.08 10.73
N GLN A 128 12.13 19.82 11.17
CA GLN A 128 13.23 18.86 11.30
C GLN A 128 12.90 17.58 10.54
N HIS A 129 13.83 17.09 9.70
CA HIS A 129 13.61 15.83 8.96
C HIS A 129 13.34 14.66 9.90
N ALA A 130 12.33 13.85 9.59
CA ALA A 130 11.87 12.74 10.43
C ALA A 130 12.99 11.74 10.76
N CYS A 131 13.91 11.48 9.84
CA CYS A 131 15.06 10.60 10.07
C CYS A 131 16.04 11.09 11.18
N HIS A 132 15.92 12.33 11.62
CA HIS A 132 16.70 12.85 12.76
C HIS A 132 15.87 13.82 13.62
N ASN A 133 14.55 13.68 13.60
CA ASN A 133 13.65 14.47 14.42
C ASN A 133 13.69 14.02 15.88
N LYS A 134 14.05 14.95 16.78
CA LYS A 134 14.19 14.64 18.21
C LYS A 134 12.88 14.13 18.82
N ARG A 135 11.76 14.83 18.56
CA ARG A 135 10.47 14.45 19.14
C ARG A 135 10.03 13.06 18.69
N LEU A 136 10.17 12.75 17.39
CA LEU A 136 9.76 11.44 16.88
C LEU A 136 10.68 10.32 17.37
N LEU A 137 12.00 10.45 17.19
CA LEU A 137 12.93 9.35 17.42
C LEU A 137 13.35 9.20 18.88
N ARG A 138 13.60 10.31 19.60
CA ARG A 138 14.06 10.25 20.99
C ARG A 138 12.87 10.26 21.93
N ASP A 139 12.09 11.35 21.94
CA ASP A 139 11.10 11.57 22.98
C ASP A 139 9.96 10.54 22.91
N ILE A 140 9.42 10.26 21.70
CA ILE A 140 8.29 9.33 21.51
C ILE A 140 8.78 7.89 21.35
N LEU A 141 9.62 7.61 20.34
CA LEU A 141 9.97 6.23 19.98
C LEU A 141 10.81 5.55 21.09
N ARG A 142 11.87 6.21 21.56
CA ARG A 142 12.79 5.63 22.56
C ARG A 142 12.27 5.78 23.98
N ASP A 143 11.97 7.02 24.40
CA ASP A 143 11.71 7.32 25.80
C ASP A 143 10.28 6.98 26.23
N GLU A 144 9.26 7.29 25.39
CA GLU A 144 7.86 6.99 25.73
C GLU A 144 7.49 5.52 25.43
N TRP A 145 7.88 4.98 24.25
CA TRP A 145 7.48 3.63 23.85
C TRP A 145 8.47 2.54 24.20
N GLY A 146 9.70 2.89 24.57
CA GLY A 146 10.74 1.95 24.98
C GLY A 146 11.33 1.14 23.84
N PHE A 147 11.36 1.67 22.63
CA PHE A 147 11.91 0.97 21.46
C PHE A 147 13.41 0.70 21.63
N ASP A 148 13.79 -0.57 21.61
CA ASP A 148 15.18 -1.06 21.76
C ASP A 148 15.82 -1.57 20.45
N GLY A 149 15.08 -1.47 19.35
CA GLY A 149 15.54 -1.92 18.03
C GLY A 149 16.36 -0.86 17.27
N VAL A 150 16.62 -1.14 16.01
CA VAL A 150 17.40 -0.28 15.11
C VAL A 150 16.50 0.70 14.35
N VAL A 151 16.86 1.98 14.39
CA VAL A 151 16.27 2.99 13.50
C VAL A 151 17.17 3.11 12.26
N VAL A 152 16.60 2.84 11.10
CA VAL A 152 17.26 3.05 9.81
C VAL A 152 16.71 4.29 9.12
N SER A 153 17.53 5.00 8.36
CA SER A 153 17.03 6.06 7.50
C SER A 153 16.36 5.48 6.25
N ASP A 154 15.41 6.19 5.69
CA ASP A 154 15.12 6.02 4.27
C ASP A 154 16.32 6.54 3.44
N TRP A 155 16.41 6.16 2.14
CA TRP A 155 17.59 6.42 1.31
C TRP A 155 17.80 7.92 1.06
N GLY A 156 18.84 8.48 1.69
CA GLY A 156 19.11 9.92 1.65
C GLY A 156 18.27 10.75 2.62
N GLY A 157 17.62 10.13 3.60
CA GLY A 157 16.76 10.82 4.56
C GLY A 157 17.49 11.55 5.69
N VAL A 158 18.80 11.35 5.86
CA VAL A 158 19.62 12.08 6.86
C VAL A 158 20.21 13.33 6.23
N HIS A 159 20.08 14.48 6.91
CA HIS A 159 20.53 15.78 6.43
C HIS A 159 21.36 16.56 7.43
N ASN A 160 21.60 16.04 8.64
CA ASN A 160 22.36 16.72 9.69
C ASN A 160 23.06 15.73 10.62
N THR A 161 24.38 15.81 10.72
CA THR A 161 25.20 14.91 11.53
C THR A 161 24.88 15.00 13.02
N GLU A 162 24.89 16.22 13.60
CA GLU A 162 24.69 16.38 15.06
C GLU A 162 23.28 15.93 15.48
N GLN A 163 22.26 16.29 14.70
CA GLN A 163 20.89 15.82 14.97
C GLN A 163 20.79 14.30 14.87
N ALA A 164 21.38 13.67 13.85
CA ALA A 164 21.36 12.22 13.70
C ALA A 164 22.11 11.50 14.85
N ILE A 165 23.20 12.10 15.35
CA ILE A 165 23.94 11.58 16.51
C ILE A 165 23.04 11.55 17.73
N HIS A 166 22.48 12.70 18.12
CA HIS A 166 21.82 12.88 19.41
C HIS A 166 20.37 12.40 19.44
N ASN A 167 19.68 12.36 18.29
CA ASN A 167 18.25 12.13 18.24
C ASN A 167 17.86 10.66 17.98
N GLY A 168 18.81 9.71 17.89
CA GLY A 168 18.48 8.29 17.92
C GLY A 168 18.42 7.59 16.56
N MET A 169 18.96 8.17 15.47
CA MET A 169 19.22 7.48 14.21
C MET A 169 20.39 6.50 14.37
N ASP A 170 20.21 5.24 14.01
CA ASP A 170 21.27 4.22 14.17
C ASP A 170 22.03 3.91 12.89
N LEU A 171 21.31 3.70 11.77
CA LEU A 171 21.89 3.36 10.47
C LEU A 171 21.42 4.29 9.37
N GLU A 172 22.35 4.87 8.66
CA GLU A 172 22.13 5.76 7.53
C GLU A 172 22.31 5.04 6.20
N PHE A 173 21.36 5.22 5.28
CA PHE A 173 21.39 4.64 3.93
C PHE A 173 21.23 5.70 2.85
N GLY A 174 21.95 5.53 1.73
CA GLY A 174 21.71 6.24 0.48
C GLY A 174 22.00 7.74 0.48
N SER A 175 22.69 8.29 1.49
CA SER A 175 22.92 9.74 1.60
C SER A 175 23.91 10.25 0.54
N TRP A 176 23.66 11.47 0.07
CA TRP A 176 24.44 12.18 -0.94
C TRP A 176 25.06 13.42 -0.31
N THR A 177 26.27 13.27 0.20
CA THR A 177 26.97 14.35 0.91
C THR A 177 28.28 14.72 0.25
N ASN A 178 28.67 15.99 0.34
CA ASN A 178 30.00 16.50 -0.03
C ASN A 178 30.51 16.03 -1.41
N GLY A 179 29.65 16.04 -2.43
CA GLY A 179 29.98 15.64 -3.79
C GLY A 179 30.04 14.13 -4.01
N LEU A 180 29.46 13.34 -3.12
CA LEU A 180 29.25 11.90 -3.31
C LEU A 180 28.48 11.66 -4.60
N SER A 181 28.94 10.68 -5.38
CA SER A 181 28.23 10.21 -6.57
C SER A 181 28.10 8.69 -6.53
N ALA A 182 27.02 8.16 -7.14
CA ALA A 182 26.83 6.73 -7.28
C ALA A 182 28.04 6.08 -7.96
N GLY A 183 28.51 4.95 -7.41
CA GLY A 183 29.65 4.20 -7.95
C GLY A 183 31.03 4.64 -7.47
N THR A 184 31.14 5.65 -6.60
CA THR A 184 32.41 6.03 -5.97
C THR A 184 32.80 4.97 -4.93
N ARG A 185 34.07 4.50 -4.94
CA ARG A 185 34.55 3.45 -4.02
C ARG A 185 34.38 3.79 -2.54
N ASN A 186 34.48 5.07 -2.18
CA ASN A 186 34.39 5.59 -0.81
C ASN A 186 33.08 6.36 -0.60
N ALA A 187 32.00 5.95 -1.25
CA ALA A 187 30.69 6.62 -1.17
C ALA A 187 30.18 6.75 0.27
N TYR A 188 30.41 5.74 1.10
CA TYR A 188 29.95 5.69 2.49
C TYR A 188 30.73 6.58 3.45
N ASP A 189 31.99 6.88 3.14
CA ASP A 189 32.90 7.63 4.04
C ASP A 189 32.37 9.03 4.37
N ASN A 190 31.64 9.63 3.44
CA ASN A 190 31.09 10.98 3.57
C ASN A 190 29.64 11.03 4.07
N TYR A 191 29.04 9.91 4.42
CA TYR A 191 27.74 9.88 5.05
C TYR A 191 27.76 10.66 6.37
N TYR A 192 26.63 11.22 6.79
CA TYR A 192 26.53 12.06 7.98
C TYR A 192 26.97 11.33 9.26
N LEU A 193 26.70 10.02 9.36
CA LEU A 193 27.11 9.15 10.47
C LEU A 193 28.44 8.43 10.23
N ALA A 194 29.22 8.78 9.20
CA ALA A 194 30.55 8.21 8.92
C ALA A 194 31.67 9.20 9.29
N PHE A 195 32.50 9.63 8.36
CA PHE A 195 33.60 10.56 8.65
C PHE A 195 33.20 11.88 9.30
N PRO A 196 32.07 12.52 8.95
CA PRO A 196 31.62 13.71 9.67
C PRO A 196 31.44 13.45 11.17
N TYR A 197 30.84 12.30 11.56
CA TYR A 197 30.71 11.91 12.96
C TYR A 197 32.09 11.63 13.61
N LEU A 198 32.92 10.84 12.94
CA LEU A 198 34.27 10.53 13.42
C LEU A 198 35.12 11.79 13.64
N LYS A 199 34.95 12.79 12.78
CA LYS A 199 35.63 14.11 12.93
C LYS A 199 35.19 14.80 14.21
N LEU A 200 33.90 14.85 14.51
CA LEU A 200 33.39 15.49 15.74
C LEU A 200 33.91 14.79 17.00
N ILE A 201 34.03 13.45 16.99
CA ILE A 201 34.63 12.68 18.10
C ILE A 201 36.10 13.06 18.25
N LYS A 202 36.88 13.08 17.17
CA LYS A 202 38.32 13.42 17.21
C LYS A 202 38.58 14.85 17.67
N GLU A 203 37.68 15.77 17.36
CA GLU A 203 37.73 17.15 17.79
C GLU A 203 37.22 17.36 19.23
N GLY A 204 36.76 16.31 19.90
CA GLY A 204 36.19 16.38 21.24
C GLY A 204 34.87 17.14 21.35
N LYS A 205 34.18 17.32 20.23
CA LYS A 205 32.88 18.03 20.18
C LYS A 205 31.72 17.13 20.62
N VAL A 206 31.83 15.83 20.38
CA VAL A 206 30.87 14.82 20.82
C VAL A 206 31.62 13.66 21.49
N GLY A 207 30.98 12.99 22.44
CA GLY A 207 31.51 11.79 23.09
C GLY A 207 31.20 10.52 22.29
N THR A 208 31.51 9.36 22.89
CA THR A 208 31.23 8.03 22.29
C THR A 208 29.93 7.41 22.79
N LYS A 209 29.25 8.02 23.76
CA LYS A 209 28.02 7.47 24.39
C LYS A 209 26.94 7.13 23.35
N GLU A 210 26.66 8.05 22.45
CA GLU A 210 25.64 7.86 21.41
C GLU A 210 26.11 6.84 20.35
N LEU A 211 27.42 6.74 20.11
CA LEU A 211 28.00 5.69 19.25
C LEU A 211 27.82 4.32 19.89
N ASP A 212 28.12 4.18 21.17
CA ASP A 212 27.94 2.93 21.92
C ASP A 212 26.48 2.48 21.95
N GLU A 213 25.52 3.41 22.07
CA GLU A 213 24.08 3.14 21.96
C GLU A 213 23.73 2.57 20.58
N LYS A 214 24.17 3.23 19.49
CA LYS A 214 23.92 2.79 18.11
C LYS A 214 24.53 1.40 17.84
N VAL A 215 25.78 1.20 18.25
CA VAL A 215 26.47 -0.09 18.12
C VAL A 215 25.72 -1.18 18.90
N SER A 216 25.26 -0.90 20.11
CA SER A 216 24.48 -1.84 20.93
C SER A 216 23.18 -2.25 20.24
N ASN A 217 22.45 -1.29 19.64
CA ASN A 217 21.22 -1.57 18.89
C ASN A 217 21.50 -2.45 17.67
N VAL A 218 22.53 -2.14 16.90
CA VAL A 218 22.93 -2.94 15.73
C VAL A 218 23.39 -4.34 16.12
N LEU A 219 24.21 -4.50 17.17
CA LEU A 219 24.63 -5.80 17.66
C LEU A 219 23.43 -6.63 18.14
N ARG A 220 22.48 -6.03 18.85
CA ARG A 220 21.24 -6.70 19.26
C ARG A 220 20.47 -7.23 18.06
N LEU A 221 20.36 -6.43 16.98
CA LEU A 221 19.75 -6.87 15.74
C LEU A 221 20.48 -8.06 15.12
N ILE A 222 21.83 -8.00 15.04
CA ILE A 222 22.66 -9.07 14.50
C ILE A 222 22.47 -10.37 15.31
N PHE A 223 22.42 -10.29 16.64
CA PHE A 223 22.15 -11.46 17.48
C PHE A 223 20.76 -12.05 17.30
N ARG A 224 19.75 -11.19 17.03
CA ARG A 224 18.37 -11.64 16.75
C ARG A 224 18.20 -12.22 15.34
N THR A 225 19.10 -11.95 14.41
CA THR A 225 18.98 -12.31 12.99
C THR A 225 20.12 -13.21 12.51
N SER A 226 21.22 -12.64 12.01
CA SER A 226 22.32 -13.40 11.37
C SER A 226 22.98 -14.39 12.31
N MET A 227 23.11 -14.04 13.60
CA MET A 227 23.79 -14.87 14.60
C MET A 227 22.84 -15.79 15.40
N ASP A 228 21.52 -15.73 15.17
CA ASP A 228 20.60 -16.69 15.78
C ASP A 228 20.87 -18.11 15.24
N PRO A 229 21.30 -19.07 16.09
CA PRO A 229 21.59 -20.43 15.66
C PRO A 229 20.32 -21.22 15.33
N HIS A 230 19.14 -20.76 15.75
CA HIS A 230 17.86 -21.44 15.59
C HIS A 230 17.03 -20.93 14.42
N LYS A 231 17.53 -19.90 13.70
CA LYS A 231 16.80 -19.36 12.55
C LYS A 231 16.56 -20.42 11.47
N PRO A 232 15.35 -20.47 10.85
CA PRO A 232 15.07 -21.42 9.79
C PRO A 232 15.85 -21.09 8.51
N PHE A 233 15.87 -22.02 7.56
CA PHE A 233 16.45 -21.79 6.24
C PHE A 233 15.58 -20.90 5.34
N GLY A 234 14.28 -20.92 5.59
CA GLY A 234 13.29 -20.29 4.71
C GLY A 234 13.04 -21.09 3.43
N SER A 235 12.14 -20.56 2.60
CA SER A 235 11.80 -21.10 1.28
C SER A 235 11.50 -19.95 0.30
N LEU A 236 11.60 -20.20 -1.00
CA LEU A 236 11.39 -19.18 -2.03
C LEU A 236 10.40 -19.66 -3.08
N GLY A 237 9.26 -18.97 -3.19
CA GLY A 237 8.24 -19.25 -4.20
C GLY A 237 7.80 -20.72 -4.17
N SER A 238 7.56 -21.25 -2.96
CA SER A 238 7.08 -22.60 -2.74
C SER A 238 5.60 -22.72 -3.12
N PRO A 239 5.06 -23.94 -3.31
CA PRO A 239 3.63 -24.14 -3.50
C PRO A 239 2.79 -23.56 -2.37
N GLU A 240 3.27 -23.63 -1.12
CA GLU A 240 2.60 -23.09 0.06
C GLU A 240 2.52 -21.56 -0.01
N HIS A 241 3.56 -20.88 -0.52
CA HIS A 241 3.52 -19.43 -0.76
C HIS A 241 2.50 -19.05 -1.83
N GLY A 242 2.38 -19.86 -2.90
CA GLY A 242 1.32 -19.69 -3.91
C GLY A 242 -0.05 -19.85 -3.28
N GLN A 243 -0.26 -20.89 -2.48
CA GLN A 243 -1.53 -21.14 -1.78
C GLN A 243 -1.85 -19.99 -0.81
N ALA A 244 -0.88 -19.51 -0.03
CA ALA A 244 -1.05 -18.36 0.86
C ALA A 244 -1.45 -17.10 0.08
N GLY A 245 -0.75 -16.80 -1.03
CA GLY A 245 -1.08 -15.66 -1.90
C GLY A 245 -2.50 -15.75 -2.45
N ARG A 246 -2.93 -16.93 -2.89
CA ARG A 246 -4.29 -17.17 -3.36
C ARG A 246 -5.31 -16.95 -2.23
N GLN A 247 -5.13 -17.55 -1.06
CA GLN A 247 -6.05 -17.45 0.06
C GLN A 247 -6.20 -15.98 0.53
N ILE A 248 -5.08 -15.27 0.70
CA ILE A 248 -5.09 -13.86 1.08
C ILE A 248 -5.80 -13.01 0.02
N GLY A 249 -5.58 -13.33 -1.27
CA GLY A 249 -6.26 -12.68 -2.38
C GLY A 249 -7.76 -12.90 -2.35
N GLU A 250 -8.22 -14.15 -2.21
CA GLU A 250 -9.64 -14.51 -2.15
C GLU A 250 -10.37 -13.82 -0.98
N GLU A 251 -9.74 -13.77 0.22
CA GLU A 251 -10.30 -13.09 1.38
C GLU A 251 -10.21 -11.55 1.28
N GLY A 252 -9.26 -11.02 0.50
CA GLY A 252 -9.04 -9.57 0.34
C GLY A 252 -9.89 -8.91 -0.75
N ILE A 253 -10.36 -9.66 -1.74
CA ILE A 253 -11.21 -9.14 -2.82
C ILE A 253 -12.52 -8.62 -2.25
N VAL A 254 -12.92 -7.40 -2.67
CA VAL A 254 -14.13 -6.75 -2.17
C VAL A 254 -15.19 -6.67 -3.25
N LEU A 255 -16.36 -7.23 -3.00
CA LEU A 255 -17.54 -7.04 -3.84
C LEU A 255 -18.18 -5.69 -3.49
N LEU A 256 -18.00 -4.68 -4.35
CA LEU A 256 -18.52 -3.33 -4.12
C LEU A 256 -19.98 -3.20 -4.48
N GLN A 257 -20.41 -3.84 -5.56
CA GLN A 257 -21.79 -3.79 -6.07
C GLN A 257 -22.14 -5.09 -6.78
N ASN A 258 -23.41 -5.54 -6.64
CA ASN A 258 -23.92 -6.74 -7.32
C ASN A 258 -25.43 -6.65 -7.53
N ASN A 259 -25.86 -5.70 -8.33
CA ASN A 259 -27.27 -5.47 -8.67
C ASN A 259 -27.78 -6.60 -9.58
N GLY A 260 -28.94 -7.15 -9.24
CA GLY A 260 -29.54 -8.24 -10.01
C GLY A 260 -28.80 -9.60 -9.89
N ASN A 261 -27.88 -9.73 -8.92
CA ASN A 261 -27.10 -10.96 -8.69
C ASN A 261 -26.36 -11.45 -9.96
N VAL A 262 -25.69 -10.51 -10.66
CA VAL A 262 -24.89 -10.82 -11.85
C VAL A 262 -23.70 -11.74 -11.47
N LEU A 263 -23.15 -11.57 -10.28
CA LEU A 263 -22.16 -12.46 -9.68
C LEU A 263 -22.81 -13.38 -8.62
N PRO A 264 -22.30 -14.61 -8.43
CA PRO A 264 -21.25 -15.26 -9.19
C PRO A 264 -21.71 -15.71 -10.60
N ILE A 265 -20.76 -15.83 -11.53
CA ILE A 265 -21.00 -16.33 -12.88
C ILE A 265 -21.39 -17.82 -12.82
N ASP A 266 -22.59 -18.18 -13.31
CA ASP A 266 -23.06 -19.56 -13.39
C ASP A 266 -22.46 -20.27 -14.63
N LEU A 267 -21.36 -20.96 -14.45
CA LEU A 267 -20.69 -21.68 -15.53
C LEU A 267 -21.50 -22.83 -16.16
N ASN A 268 -22.61 -23.25 -15.54
CA ASN A 268 -23.49 -24.28 -16.13
C ASN A 268 -24.44 -23.70 -17.18
N LYS A 269 -24.65 -22.39 -17.18
CA LYS A 269 -25.51 -21.67 -18.12
C LYS A 269 -24.74 -20.79 -19.09
N THR A 270 -23.49 -20.48 -18.79
CA THR A 270 -22.64 -19.58 -19.57
C THR A 270 -21.98 -20.31 -20.72
N LYS A 271 -22.06 -19.75 -21.93
CA LYS A 271 -21.40 -20.27 -23.14
C LYS A 271 -20.21 -19.40 -23.56
N LYS A 272 -20.30 -18.10 -23.34
CA LYS A 272 -19.28 -17.16 -23.80
C LYS A 272 -19.08 -16.02 -22.79
N ILE A 273 -17.82 -15.76 -22.47
CA ILE A 273 -17.38 -14.66 -21.60
C ILE A 273 -16.43 -13.77 -22.41
N ALA A 274 -16.76 -12.49 -22.52
CA ALA A 274 -15.85 -11.49 -23.09
C ALA A 274 -15.02 -10.85 -21.96
N VAL A 275 -13.71 -10.93 -22.07
CA VAL A 275 -12.76 -10.27 -21.17
C VAL A 275 -12.18 -9.07 -21.89
N ILE A 276 -12.26 -7.90 -21.27
CA ILE A 276 -11.83 -6.64 -21.85
C ILE A 276 -10.93 -5.89 -20.86
N GLY A 277 -9.94 -5.22 -21.39
CA GLY A 277 -9.06 -4.36 -20.61
C GLY A 277 -7.60 -4.82 -20.58
N GLU A 278 -6.69 -3.85 -20.55
CA GLU A 278 -5.24 -4.14 -20.49
C GLU A 278 -4.86 -4.85 -19.17
N ASN A 279 -5.51 -4.46 -18.04
CA ASN A 279 -5.22 -5.07 -16.76
C ASN A 279 -5.59 -6.57 -16.69
N ALA A 280 -6.32 -7.10 -17.67
CA ALA A 280 -6.55 -8.53 -17.79
C ALA A 280 -5.29 -9.34 -18.11
N ILE A 281 -4.29 -8.70 -18.75
CA ILE A 281 -3.07 -9.35 -19.22
C ILE A 281 -1.78 -8.77 -18.66
N LYS A 282 -1.84 -7.55 -18.09
CA LYS A 282 -0.67 -6.83 -17.59
C LYS A 282 -0.15 -7.44 -16.28
N MET A 283 1.15 -7.72 -16.22
CA MET A 283 1.83 -8.09 -14.98
C MET A 283 1.97 -6.89 -14.05
N MET A 284 1.60 -7.03 -12.79
CA MET A 284 1.53 -5.96 -11.79
C MET A 284 2.58 -6.07 -10.68
N THR A 285 3.40 -7.12 -10.64
CA THR A 285 4.44 -7.30 -9.61
C THR A 285 5.69 -6.44 -9.86
N VAL A 286 5.94 -6.05 -11.11
CA VAL A 286 7.01 -5.10 -11.50
C VAL A 286 6.43 -3.70 -11.58
N GLY A 287 7.22 -2.70 -11.14
CA GLY A 287 6.80 -1.29 -11.08
C GLY A 287 6.39 -0.86 -9.66
N GLY A 288 5.90 0.36 -9.53
CA GLY A 288 5.48 0.92 -8.24
C GLY A 288 6.61 1.43 -7.35
N GLY A 289 7.82 1.55 -7.87
CA GLY A 289 8.97 2.05 -7.11
C GLY A 289 9.78 0.95 -6.44
N SER A 290 10.34 1.24 -5.26
CA SER A 290 11.23 0.34 -4.51
C SER A 290 10.57 -0.98 -4.08
N SER A 291 9.24 -1.06 -4.08
CA SER A 291 8.47 -2.29 -3.83
C SER A 291 8.41 -3.24 -5.02
N SER A 292 8.99 -2.89 -6.18
CA SER A 292 9.01 -3.70 -7.39
C SER A 292 9.68 -5.05 -7.17
N LEU A 293 9.03 -6.13 -7.62
CA LEU A 293 9.49 -7.49 -7.44
C LEU A 293 9.65 -8.23 -8.77
N LYS A 294 10.76 -8.95 -8.92
CA LYS A 294 10.91 -9.99 -9.95
C LYS A 294 10.43 -11.32 -9.37
N VAL A 295 9.20 -11.67 -9.68
CA VAL A 295 8.58 -12.90 -9.21
C VAL A 295 8.96 -14.11 -10.07
N LYS A 296 8.75 -15.31 -9.53
CA LYS A 296 8.98 -16.57 -10.24
C LYS A 296 7.95 -16.79 -11.34
N TYR A 297 6.72 -16.41 -11.08
CA TYR A 297 5.59 -16.43 -12.01
C TYR A 297 4.51 -15.42 -11.58
N GLU A 298 3.65 -15.06 -12.51
CA GLU A 298 2.45 -14.26 -12.23
C GLU A 298 1.34 -14.75 -13.15
N ILE A 299 0.21 -15.14 -12.57
CA ILE A 299 -0.97 -15.58 -13.30
C ILE A 299 -1.84 -14.35 -13.56
N SER A 300 -1.97 -13.97 -14.83
CA SER A 300 -2.82 -12.84 -15.21
C SER A 300 -4.30 -13.12 -14.95
N PRO A 301 -5.15 -12.11 -14.75
CA PRO A 301 -6.59 -12.29 -14.62
C PRO A 301 -7.21 -13.09 -15.76
N LEU A 302 -6.77 -12.86 -17.00
CA LEU A 302 -7.23 -13.60 -18.19
C LEU A 302 -6.84 -15.08 -18.13
N ASP A 303 -5.59 -15.38 -17.77
CA ASP A 303 -5.11 -16.77 -17.70
C ASP A 303 -5.76 -17.52 -16.56
N GLY A 304 -5.92 -16.89 -15.39
CA GLY A 304 -6.63 -17.46 -14.25
C GLY A 304 -8.09 -17.80 -14.61
N LEU A 305 -8.78 -16.87 -15.27
CA LEU A 305 -10.16 -17.10 -15.69
C LEU A 305 -10.25 -18.20 -16.76
N LYS A 306 -9.40 -18.18 -17.80
CA LYS A 306 -9.35 -19.26 -18.82
C LYS A 306 -9.10 -20.61 -18.20
N SER A 307 -8.13 -20.70 -17.28
CA SER A 307 -7.81 -21.95 -16.58
C SER A 307 -9.01 -22.46 -15.77
N ARG A 308 -9.72 -21.58 -15.06
CA ARG A 308 -10.85 -21.98 -14.21
C ARG A 308 -12.10 -22.33 -15.03
N VAL A 309 -12.37 -21.60 -16.08
CA VAL A 309 -13.54 -21.84 -16.98
C VAL A 309 -13.35 -23.15 -17.77
N GLY A 310 -12.13 -23.42 -18.24
CA GLY A 310 -11.80 -24.61 -19.01
C GLY A 310 -12.65 -24.72 -20.28
N SER A 311 -13.25 -25.89 -20.49
CA SER A 311 -14.13 -26.17 -21.65
C SER A 311 -15.60 -25.81 -21.42
N LYS A 312 -15.96 -25.25 -20.26
CA LYS A 312 -17.37 -24.95 -19.93
C LYS A 312 -17.93 -23.76 -20.72
N ALA A 313 -17.09 -22.79 -21.03
CA ALA A 313 -17.46 -21.63 -21.84
C ALA A 313 -16.27 -21.15 -22.66
N GLU A 314 -16.57 -20.47 -23.77
CA GLU A 314 -15.57 -19.75 -24.56
C GLU A 314 -15.17 -18.47 -23.83
N VAL A 315 -13.87 -18.20 -23.71
CA VAL A 315 -13.33 -16.93 -23.18
C VAL A 315 -12.63 -16.19 -24.29
N VAL A 316 -13.22 -15.10 -24.75
CA VAL A 316 -12.66 -14.20 -25.77
C VAL A 316 -12.07 -12.95 -25.12
N TYR A 317 -11.04 -12.37 -25.73
CA TYR A 317 -10.35 -11.19 -25.20
C TYR A 317 -10.30 -10.07 -26.22
N ALA A 318 -10.54 -8.83 -25.76
CA ALA A 318 -10.27 -7.61 -26.49
C ALA A 318 -9.56 -6.59 -25.58
N ARG A 319 -8.65 -5.80 -26.14
CA ARG A 319 -7.82 -4.90 -25.35
C ARG A 319 -8.62 -3.73 -24.73
N GLY A 320 -9.50 -3.13 -25.51
CA GLY A 320 -10.38 -2.03 -25.08
C GLY A 320 -9.69 -0.68 -24.88
N TYR A 321 -8.52 -0.67 -24.26
CA TYR A 321 -7.67 0.52 -24.09
C TYR A 321 -6.20 0.12 -24.03
N VAL A 322 -5.31 1.09 -24.28
CA VAL A 322 -3.85 0.92 -24.11
C VAL A 322 -3.40 1.80 -22.95
N GLY A 323 -2.73 1.18 -22.00
CA GLY A 323 -2.11 1.86 -20.89
C GLY A 323 -0.64 2.19 -21.12
N ASP A 324 0.07 2.54 -20.05
CA ASP A 324 1.52 2.72 -20.12
C ASP A 324 2.20 1.36 -20.34
N PRO A 325 2.96 1.20 -21.45
CA PRO A 325 3.67 -0.05 -21.73
C PRO A 325 4.83 -0.33 -20.78
N THR A 326 5.30 0.66 -20.01
CA THR A 326 6.47 0.52 -19.14
C THR A 326 6.12 -0.21 -17.85
N GLY A 327 6.52 -1.48 -17.74
CA GLY A 327 6.56 -2.23 -16.49
C GLY A 327 8.02 -2.41 -16.05
N GLU A 328 8.77 -1.31 -15.87
CA GLU A 328 10.19 -1.35 -15.55
C GLU A 328 10.49 -0.54 -14.29
N TYR A 329 11.33 -1.10 -13.41
CA TYR A 329 11.90 -0.36 -12.29
C TYR A 329 13.33 -0.86 -12.01
N ASN A 330 14.30 0.07 -11.98
CA ASN A 330 15.72 -0.23 -11.74
C ASN A 330 16.26 -1.39 -12.61
N GLY A 331 15.89 -1.42 -13.89
CA GLY A 331 16.32 -2.45 -14.85
C GLY A 331 15.56 -3.78 -14.71
N VAL A 332 14.61 -3.91 -13.79
CA VAL A 332 13.71 -5.07 -13.73
C VAL A 332 12.53 -4.82 -14.67
N LYS A 333 12.31 -5.75 -15.60
CA LYS A 333 11.26 -5.68 -16.62
C LYS A 333 10.34 -6.89 -16.52
N THR A 334 9.08 -6.71 -16.90
CA THR A 334 8.13 -7.83 -17.02
C THR A 334 8.48 -8.76 -18.19
N GLY A 335 9.12 -8.22 -19.21
CA GLY A 335 9.34 -8.92 -20.49
C GLY A 335 8.11 -8.93 -21.40
N GLN A 336 6.99 -8.33 -20.99
CA GLN A 336 5.79 -8.22 -21.82
C GLN A 336 5.96 -7.12 -22.88
N ASP A 337 5.52 -7.38 -24.11
CA ASP A 337 5.31 -6.36 -25.13
C ASP A 337 3.81 -6.00 -25.16
N LEU A 338 3.49 -4.85 -24.56
CA LEU A 338 2.13 -4.33 -24.46
C LEU A 338 1.87 -3.18 -25.46
N LYS A 339 2.77 -2.96 -26.43
CA LYS A 339 2.56 -1.93 -27.44
C LYS A 339 1.38 -2.29 -28.33
N ASP A 340 0.55 -1.29 -28.60
CA ASP A 340 -0.56 -1.39 -29.53
C ASP A 340 -0.71 -0.03 -30.22
N ASN A 341 -0.70 -0.01 -31.54
CA ASN A 341 -0.75 1.21 -32.33
C ASN A 341 -2.15 1.54 -32.85
N ARG A 342 -3.15 0.74 -32.45
CA ARG A 342 -4.54 1.01 -32.81
C ARG A 342 -5.06 2.24 -32.08
N SER A 343 -5.94 2.97 -32.73
CA SER A 343 -6.64 4.10 -32.11
C SER A 343 -7.58 3.64 -31.00
N GLU A 344 -7.94 4.54 -30.09
CA GLU A 344 -8.94 4.28 -29.04
C GLU A 344 -10.28 3.83 -29.66
N ASP A 345 -10.68 4.38 -30.81
CA ASP A 345 -11.93 4.02 -31.49
C ASP A 345 -11.88 2.59 -32.07
N GLU A 346 -10.75 2.16 -32.63
CA GLU A 346 -10.56 0.79 -33.10
C GLU A 346 -10.59 -0.22 -31.94
N LEU A 347 -9.93 0.09 -30.83
CA LEU A 347 -9.92 -0.74 -29.63
C LEU A 347 -11.33 -0.83 -29.00
N LEU A 348 -12.05 0.28 -28.95
CA LEU A 348 -13.42 0.31 -28.46
C LEU A 348 -14.35 -0.50 -29.38
N ALA A 349 -14.24 -0.34 -30.70
CA ALA A 349 -15.07 -1.09 -31.65
C ALA A 349 -14.88 -2.61 -31.53
N GLU A 350 -13.64 -3.08 -31.39
CA GLU A 350 -13.34 -4.50 -31.11
C GLU A 350 -13.96 -4.95 -29.80
N ALA A 351 -13.80 -4.17 -28.72
CA ALA A 351 -14.35 -4.48 -27.40
C ALA A 351 -15.89 -4.61 -27.45
N LEU A 352 -16.58 -3.68 -28.11
CA LEU A 352 -18.04 -3.72 -28.28
C LEU A 352 -18.48 -4.92 -29.13
N GLN A 353 -17.71 -5.28 -30.17
CA GLN A 353 -18.03 -6.43 -31.01
C GLN A 353 -18.01 -7.74 -30.22
N VAL A 354 -16.96 -7.98 -29.40
CA VAL A 354 -16.89 -9.21 -28.59
C VAL A 354 -17.86 -9.21 -27.42
N ALA A 355 -18.18 -8.04 -26.88
CA ALA A 355 -19.10 -7.88 -25.74
C ALA A 355 -20.56 -8.15 -26.11
N LYS A 356 -20.96 -7.81 -27.33
CA LYS A 356 -22.36 -7.86 -27.77
C LYS A 356 -22.94 -9.28 -27.79
N ASP A 357 -22.11 -10.27 -28.12
CA ASP A 357 -22.53 -11.66 -28.27
C ASP A 357 -22.12 -12.54 -27.06
N ALA A 358 -21.61 -11.92 -25.99
CA ALA A 358 -21.20 -12.62 -24.78
C ALA A 358 -22.33 -12.71 -23.75
N ASP A 359 -22.41 -13.82 -23.01
CA ASP A 359 -23.33 -13.95 -21.88
C ASP A 359 -22.92 -13.03 -20.71
N TYR A 360 -21.61 -12.87 -20.51
CA TYR A 360 -21.01 -11.96 -19.52
C TYR A 360 -19.86 -11.18 -20.13
N VAL A 361 -19.73 -9.94 -19.69
CA VAL A 361 -18.56 -9.10 -20.01
C VAL A 361 -17.82 -8.78 -18.71
N ILE A 362 -16.52 -9.04 -18.67
CA ILE A 362 -15.67 -8.69 -17.54
C ILE A 362 -14.65 -7.67 -18.03
N PHE A 363 -14.74 -6.44 -17.52
CA PHE A 363 -13.77 -5.39 -17.76
C PHE A 363 -12.75 -5.37 -16.63
N PHE A 364 -11.49 -5.65 -16.95
CA PHE A 364 -10.36 -5.49 -16.04
C PHE A 364 -9.65 -4.18 -16.30
N GLY A 365 -9.85 -3.23 -15.41
CA GLY A 365 -9.26 -1.91 -15.47
C GLY A 365 -8.79 -1.43 -14.11
N GLY A 366 -8.65 -0.13 -13.96
CA GLY A 366 -8.17 0.51 -12.75
C GLY A 366 -6.86 1.26 -12.98
N LEU A 367 -6.00 1.18 -11.99
CA LEU A 367 -4.65 1.73 -12.03
C LEU A 367 -3.63 0.65 -12.41
N ASN A 368 -2.42 1.08 -12.64
CA ASN A 368 -1.26 0.20 -12.72
C ASN A 368 -0.12 0.77 -11.86
N LYS A 369 1.05 0.17 -11.91
CA LYS A 369 2.20 0.56 -11.09
C LYS A 369 3.20 1.47 -11.84
N SER A 370 2.71 2.27 -12.79
CA SER A 370 3.47 3.30 -13.49
C SER A 370 3.45 4.63 -12.74
N ASN A 371 4.34 5.55 -13.13
CA ASN A 371 4.40 6.91 -12.57
C ASN A 371 3.02 7.60 -12.64
N HIS A 372 2.71 8.37 -11.62
CA HIS A 372 1.43 9.08 -11.45
C HIS A 372 0.19 8.17 -11.37
N GLN A 373 0.39 6.92 -10.98
CA GLN A 373 -0.64 5.97 -10.61
C GLN A 373 -0.34 5.38 -9.22
N ASP A 374 -0.27 4.05 -9.05
CA ASP A 374 0.16 3.44 -7.78
C ASP A 374 1.68 3.24 -7.81
N CYS A 375 2.42 4.30 -7.55
CA CYS A 375 3.87 4.32 -7.69
C CYS A 375 4.54 5.27 -6.69
N GLU A 376 5.67 4.82 -6.14
CA GLU A 376 6.58 5.65 -5.36
C GLU A 376 7.13 6.82 -6.18
N ASP A 377 7.47 7.93 -5.51
CA ASP A 377 8.03 9.17 -6.06
C ASP A 377 7.07 9.99 -6.94
N SER A 378 5.80 9.60 -7.01
CA SER A 378 4.79 10.36 -7.75
C SER A 378 3.38 10.14 -7.21
N ASP A 379 2.68 11.24 -6.95
CA ASP A 379 1.25 11.22 -6.64
C ASP A 379 0.42 11.24 -7.93
N ARG A 380 -0.83 10.79 -7.83
CA ARG A 380 -1.82 10.84 -8.90
C ARG A 380 -2.26 12.27 -9.15
N ALA A 381 -2.48 12.62 -10.42
CA ALA A 381 -2.97 13.94 -10.81
C ALA A 381 -4.50 14.11 -10.59
N SER A 382 -5.27 13.02 -10.56
CA SER A 382 -6.73 13.04 -10.41
C SER A 382 -7.26 11.77 -9.77
N LEU A 383 -8.51 11.81 -9.30
CA LEU A 383 -9.22 10.64 -8.79
C LEU A 383 -9.75 9.73 -9.92
N GLY A 384 -9.85 10.24 -11.16
CA GLY A 384 -10.37 9.50 -12.31
C GLY A 384 -9.48 8.34 -12.74
N LEU A 385 -10.05 7.42 -13.50
CA LEU A 385 -9.28 6.38 -14.18
C LEU A 385 -8.42 6.99 -15.30
N PRO A 386 -7.17 6.51 -15.47
CA PRO A 386 -6.34 6.94 -16.59
C PRO A 386 -6.84 6.33 -17.92
N TYR A 387 -6.37 6.90 -19.03
CA TYR A 387 -6.68 6.46 -20.39
C TYR A 387 -8.18 6.54 -20.72
N ALA A 388 -8.64 5.83 -21.74
CA ALA A 388 -10.04 5.83 -22.18
C ALA A 388 -10.97 4.91 -21.37
N GLN A 389 -10.57 4.45 -20.18
CA GLN A 389 -11.28 3.40 -19.43
C GLN A 389 -12.72 3.76 -19.11
N ASP A 390 -13.00 4.98 -18.62
CA ASP A 390 -14.38 5.40 -18.29
C ASP A 390 -15.30 5.36 -19.52
N ARG A 391 -14.79 5.78 -20.68
CA ARG A 391 -15.51 5.70 -21.95
C ARG A 391 -15.82 4.25 -22.33
N VAL A 392 -14.83 3.37 -22.25
CA VAL A 392 -14.99 1.95 -22.62
C VAL A 392 -16.03 1.29 -21.71
N ILE A 393 -15.99 1.53 -20.38
CA ILE A 393 -16.94 0.97 -19.43
C ILE A 393 -18.36 1.44 -19.74
N SER A 394 -18.58 2.75 -19.92
CA SER A 394 -19.91 3.29 -20.25
C SER A 394 -20.45 2.77 -21.57
N GLU A 395 -19.62 2.60 -22.60
CA GLU A 395 -20.08 2.03 -23.87
C GLU A 395 -20.39 0.52 -23.76
N LEU A 396 -19.62 -0.24 -22.99
CA LEU A 396 -19.90 -1.65 -22.70
C LEU A 396 -21.21 -1.83 -21.94
N ALA A 397 -21.53 -0.97 -20.98
CA ALA A 397 -22.78 -1.01 -20.22
C ALA A 397 -24.02 -0.86 -21.10
N LYS A 398 -23.92 -0.17 -22.25
CA LYS A 398 -25.03 0.00 -23.21
C LYS A 398 -25.30 -1.28 -24.00
N VAL A 399 -24.28 -2.12 -24.24
CA VAL A 399 -24.39 -3.30 -25.12
C VAL A 399 -24.56 -4.61 -24.36
N ASN A 400 -24.13 -4.69 -23.10
CA ASN A 400 -24.26 -5.91 -22.31
C ASN A 400 -24.71 -5.62 -20.88
N LYS A 401 -25.83 -6.22 -20.47
CA LYS A 401 -26.44 -6.03 -19.13
C LYS A 401 -25.75 -6.82 -18.01
N ASN A 402 -24.91 -7.78 -18.34
CA ASN A 402 -24.12 -8.59 -17.42
C ASN A 402 -22.65 -8.11 -17.40
N LEU A 403 -22.45 -6.79 -17.40
CA LEU A 403 -21.13 -6.18 -17.28
C LEU A 403 -20.63 -6.24 -15.84
N ILE A 404 -19.45 -6.79 -15.66
CA ILE A 404 -18.71 -6.84 -14.41
C ILE A 404 -17.47 -5.99 -14.56
N VAL A 405 -17.26 -4.99 -13.71
CA VAL A 405 -16.03 -4.21 -13.67
C VAL A 405 -15.17 -4.68 -12.52
N VAL A 406 -13.96 -5.13 -12.80
CA VAL A 406 -12.93 -5.46 -11.82
C VAL A 406 -11.92 -4.33 -11.80
N ASN A 407 -11.96 -3.51 -10.76
CA ASN A 407 -11.02 -2.41 -10.54
C ASN A 407 -9.77 -2.93 -9.83
N ILE A 408 -8.64 -2.93 -10.53
CA ILE A 408 -7.33 -3.29 -9.99
C ILE A 408 -6.63 -1.99 -9.61
N SER A 409 -6.53 -1.70 -8.32
CA SER A 409 -5.87 -0.50 -7.80
C SER A 409 -5.54 -0.65 -6.33
N GLY A 410 -4.52 0.05 -5.85
CA GLY A 410 -4.23 0.22 -4.42
C GLY A 410 -4.85 1.49 -3.82
N ASN A 411 -5.53 2.27 -4.65
CA ASN A 411 -6.18 3.53 -4.30
C ASN A 411 -7.67 3.54 -4.66
N ALA A 412 -8.42 4.44 -4.03
CA ALA A 412 -9.76 4.77 -4.49
C ALA A 412 -9.71 5.45 -5.87
N VAL A 413 -10.70 5.19 -6.69
CA VAL A 413 -10.89 5.81 -8.00
C VAL A 413 -12.31 6.35 -8.14
N ALA A 414 -12.50 7.41 -8.92
CA ALA A 414 -13.83 7.86 -9.30
C ALA A 414 -14.46 6.84 -10.26
N MET A 415 -15.76 6.63 -10.10
CA MET A 415 -16.54 5.70 -10.93
C MET A 415 -17.79 6.41 -11.47
N PRO A 416 -17.65 7.30 -12.47
CA PRO A 416 -18.79 8.05 -13.00
C PRO A 416 -19.90 7.14 -13.55
N TRP A 417 -19.54 5.96 -13.98
CA TRP A 417 -20.39 4.90 -14.53
C TRP A 417 -20.99 3.96 -13.47
N VAL A 418 -20.84 4.22 -12.16
CA VAL A 418 -21.28 3.32 -11.07
C VAL A 418 -22.76 2.93 -11.15
N ASN A 419 -23.61 3.82 -11.63
CA ASN A 419 -25.05 3.54 -11.79
C ASN A 419 -25.40 2.79 -13.08
N GLU A 420 -24.47 2.66 -14.01
CA GLU A 420 -24.64 1.98 -15.29
C GLU A 420 -24.20 0.50 -15.22
N VAL A 421 -23.30 0.17 -14.28
CA VAL A 421 -22.67 -1.14 -14.16
C VAL A 421 -23.32 -1.95 -13.04
N PRO A 422 -23.86 -3.15 -13.32
CA PRO A 422 -24.54 -3.93 -12.29
C PRO A 422 -23.60 -4.56 -11.25
N ALA A 423 -22.37 -4.95 -11.62
CA ALA A 423 -21.44 -5.60 -10.69
C ALA A 423 -20.04 -4.95 -10.73
N ILE A 424 -19.51 -4.64 -9.55
CA ILE A 424 -18.20 -3.99 -9.38
C ILE A 424 -17.42 -4.73 -8.30
N VAL A 425 -16.17 -5.09 -8.62
CA VAL A 425 -15.24 -5.79 -7.73
C VAL A 425 -13.97 -4.97 -7.58
N GLN A 426 -13.49 -4.78 -6.36
CA GLN A 426 -12.16 -4.24 -6.07
C GLN A 426 -11.16 -5.38 -5.98
N GLY A 427 -10.26 -5.45 -6.95
CA GLY A 427 -9.36 -6.58 -7.18
C GLY A 427 -7.94 -6.41 -6.65
N TRP A 428 -7.54 -5.22 -6.19
CA TRP A 428 -6.21 -4.91 -5.63
C TRP A 428 -5.03 -5.34 -6.52
N PHE A 429 -3.81 -5.31 -5.97
CA PHE A 429 -2.60 -5.94 -6.54
C PHE A 429 -2.31 -7.22 -5.74
N LEU A 430 -2.72 -8.37 -6.26
CA LEU A 430 -2.74 -9.64 -5.52
C LEU A 430 -1.49 -10.52 -5.75
N GLY A 431 -0.47 -10.00 -6.45
CA GLY A 431 0.77 -10.74 -6.67
C GLY A 431 0.64 -11.91 -7.64
N SER A 432 1.44 -12.96 -7.42
CA SER A 432 1.57 -14.09 -8.35
C SER A 432 0.28 -14.83 -8.65
N GLU A 433 -0.64 -14.92 -7.69
CA GLU A 433 -1.90 -15.65 -7.80
C GLU A 433 -3.12 -14.74 -8.09
N ALA A 434 -2.88 -13.53 -8.59
CA ALA A 434 -3.95 -12.56 -8.85
C ALA A 434 -5.06 -13.14 -9.73
N GLY A 435 -4.70 -13.78 -10.83
CA GLY A 435 -5.66 -14.39 -11.76
C GLY A 435 -6.43 -15.53 -11.15
N THR A 436 -5.78 -16.38 -10.36
CA THR A 436 -6.43 -17.53 -9.68
C THR A 436 -7.44 -17.05 -8.64
N ALA A 437 -7.06 -16.09 -7.79
CA ALA A 437 -7.94 -15.56 -6.75
C ALA A 437 -9.15 -14.82 -7.35
N LEU A 438 -8.92 -13.95 -8.36
CA LEU A 438 -10.01 -13.25 -9.04
C LEU A 438 -10.98 -14.21 -9.73
N ALA A 439 -10.46 -15.21 -10.45
CA ALA A 439 -11.31 -16.21 -11.11
C ALA A 439 -12.17 -16.98 -10.09
N SER A 440 -11.57 -17.39 -8.97
CA SER A 440 -12.27 -18.10 -7.88
C SER A 440 -13.47 -17.31 -7.34
N VAL A 441 -13.27 -16.03 -7.06
CA VAL A 441 -14.38 -15.14 -6.60
C VAL A 441 -15.42 -14.93 -7.70
N LEU A 442 -15.00 -14.62 -8.92
CA LEU A 442 -15.93 -14.32 -10.03
C LEU A 442 -16.87 -15.49 -10.37
N VAL A 443 -16.42 -16.74 -10.24
CA VAL A 443 -17.25 -17.92 -10.53
C VAL A 443 -17.89 -18.55 -9.27
N GLY A 444 -17.67 -17.98 -8.08
CA GLY A 444 -18.29 -18.39 -6.85
C GLY A 444 -17.64 -19.59 -6.15
N ASP A 445 -16.40 -19.95 -6.50
CA ASP A 445 -15.63 -20.94 -5.72
C ASP A 445 -15.25 -20.37 -4.34
N ALA A 446 -14.97 -19.07 -4.26
CA ALA A 446 -14.83 -18.31 -3.03
C ALA A 446 -15.93 -17.25 -2.92
N ASN A 447 -16.51 -17.15 -1.73
CA ASN A 447 -17.46 -16.07 -1.41
C ASN A 447 -16.71 -14.81 -1.01
N PRO A 448 -16.95 -13.65 -1.67
CA PRO A 448 -16.24 -12.42 -1.31
C PRO A 448 -16.51 -12.02 0.13
N SER A 449 -15.46 -11.78 0.89
CA SER A 449 -15.51 -11.40 2.31
C SER A 449 -14.71 -10.14 2.63
N GLY A 450 -13.91 -9.65 1.71
CA GLY A 450 -13.10 -8.46 1.88
C GLY A 450 -13.92 -7.21 2.23
N LYS A 451 -13.29 -6.29 2.97
CA LYS A 451 -13.86 -5.00 3.36
C LYS A 451 -12.91 -3.88 3.00
N LEU A 452 -13.44 -2.74 2.56
CA LEU A 452 -12.63 -1.59 2.21
C LEU A 452 -11.88 -1.05 3.43
N PRO A 453 -10.55 -0.93 3.38
CA PRO A 453 -9.74 -0.37 4.45
C PRO A 453 -9.67 1.17 4.40
N PHE A 454 -10.33 1.78 3.43
CA PHE A 454 -10.45 3.22 3.26
C PHE A 454 -11.72 3.58 2.49
N THR A 455 -12.17 4.82 2.67
CA THR A 455 -13.32 5.40 2.01
C THR A 455 -13.03 5.66 0.53
N PHE A 456 -13.95 5.31 -0.35
CA PHE A 456 -13.97 5.77 -1.74
C PHE A 456 -14.79 7.06 -1.81
N PRO A 457 -14.18 8.24 -1.97
CA PRO A 457 -14.91 9.48 -2.13
C PRO A 457 -15.56 9.53 -3.52
N ALA A 458 -16.68 10.25 -3.65
CA ALA A 458 -17.28 10.48 -4.97
C ALA A 458 -16.46 11.48 -5.80
N LYS A 459 -15.81 12.44 -5.16
CA LYS A 459 -14.90 13.43 -5.75
C LYS A 459 -13.84 13.89 -4.76
N LEU A 460 -12.77 14.52 -5.23
CA LEU A 460 -11.66 14.96 -4.36
C LEU A 460 -12.07 15.99 -3.30
N GLU A 461 -13.02 16.85 -3.62
CA GLU A 461 -13.54 17.85 -2.68
C GLU A 461 -14.27 17.24 -1.48
N ASP A 462 -14.58 15.95 -1.52
CA ASP A 462 -15.15 15.21 -0.40
C ASP A 462 -14.09 14.72 0.61
N VAL A 463 -12.81 14.93 0.33
CA VAL A 463 -11.69 14.56 1.19
C VAL A 463 -11.18 15.78 1.96
N GLY A 464 -10.99 15.67 3.27
CA GLY A 464 -10.65 16.79 4.16
C GLY A 464 -9.41 17.58 3.70
N ALA A 465 -8.31 16.90 3.39
CA ALA A 465 -7.09 17.54 2.91
C ALA A 465 -7.29 18.38 1.65
N HIS A 466 -8.12 17.90 0.71
CA HIS A 466 -8.44 18.62 -0.53
C HIS A 466 -9.47 19.73 -0.31
N LYS A 467 -10.50 19.46 0.50
CA LYS A 467 -11.56 20.43 0.83
C LYS A 467 -11.00 21.68 1.50
N LEU A 468 -10.05 21.48 2.41
CA LEU A 468 -9.40 22.56 3.15
C LEU A 468 -8.25 23.23 2.35
N GLY A 469 -7.88 22.66 1.21
CA GLY A 469 -6.83 23.18 0.34
C GLY A 469 -5.41 22.98 0.87
N GLU A 470 -5.22 21.99 1.73
CA GLU A 470 -3.94 21.70 2.39
C GLU A 470 -3.05 20.72 1.60
N TYR A 471 -3.64 19.92 0.70
CA TYR A 471 -2.88 19.05 -0.19
C TYR A 471 -2.62 19.74 -1.53
N PRO A 472 -1.40 19.66 -2.10
CA PRO A 472 -0.19 18.95 -1.61
C PRO A 472 0.76 19.87 -0.80
N GLY A 473 0.26 20.85 -0.10
CA GLY A 473 0.97 21.83 0.71
C GLY A 473 0.49 23.25 0.47
N ASN A 474 1.11 24.20 1.15
CA ASN A 474 0.73 25.61 1.07
C ASN A 474 0.85 26.14 -0.37
N LYS A 475 -0.27 26.61 -0.93
CA LYS A 475 -0.38 27.03 -2.34
C LYS A 475 0.49 28.24 -2.68
N GLU A 476 0.68 29.18 -1.73
CA GLU A 476 1.49 30.37 -1.94
C GLU A 476 2.98 30.00 -1.97
N GLU A 477 3.41 29.13 -1.04
CA GLU A 477 4.78 28.62 -1.01
C GLU A 477 5.09 27.79 -2.27
N LEU A 478 4.16 26.92 -2.69
CA LEU A 478 4.28 26.14 -3.93
C LEU A 478 4.41 27.05 -5.16
N ALA A 479 3.62 28.13 -5.25
CA ALA A 479 3.68 29.09 -6.35
C ALA A 479 4.97 29.92 -6.35
N GLN A 480 5.59 30.11 -5.20
CA GLN A 480 6.84 30.88 -5.03
C GLN A 480 8.09 30.01 -5.09
N SER A 481 7.95 28.70 -4.92
CA SER A 481 9.06 27.74 -4.96
C SER A 481 9.75 27.77 -6.32
N LYS A 482 11.07 27.99 -6.28
CA LYS A 482 11.94 28.08 -7.46
C LYS A 482 12.83 26.85 -7.63
N HIS A 483 12.99 26.08 -6.57
CA HIS A 483 13.90 24.94 -6.53
C HIS A 483 13.20 23.72 -5.95
N ARG A 484 13.52 22.54 -6.47
CA ARG A 484 13.02 21.25 -5.96
C ARG A 484 13.37 21.01 -4.48
N GLY A 485 14.31 21.78 -3.91
CA GLY A 485 14.75 21.70 -2.51
C GLY A 485 14.05 22.66 -1.55
N ASP A 486 13.14 23.51 -2.04
CA ASP A 486 12.44 24.46 -1.18
C ASP A 486 11.46 23.75 -0.26
N THR A 487 11.49 24.11 1.03
CA THR A 487 10.57 23.54 2.02
C THR A 487 9.17 24.10 1.82
N ILE A 488 8.18 23.20 1.75
CA ILE A 488 6.76 23.54 1.63
C ILE A 488 6.04 23.10 2.89
N ASN A 489 5.35 24.01 3.55
CA ASN A 489 4.55 23.67 4.73
C ASN A 489 3.23 23.01 4.30
N GLU A 490 2.89 21.92 4.98
CA GLU A 490 1.62 21.25 4.87
C GLU A 490 0.97 21.10 6.25
N ILE A 491 -0.16 21.76 6.43
CA ILE A 491 -0.87 21.75 7.71
C ILE A 491 -2.03 20.76 7.62
N TYR A 492 -2.06 19.76 8.50
CA TYR A 492 -3.16 18.79 8.54
C TYR A 492 -4.33 19.37 9.35
N ARG A 493 -5.04 20.35 8.75
CA ARG A 493 -6.15 21.08 9.42
C ARG A 493 -7.40 20.24 9.59
N GLU A 494 -7.55 19.16 8.83
CA GLU A 494 -8.59 18.18 9.06
C GLU A 494 -8.43 17.48 10.43
N ASP A 495 -7.24 17.57 11.02
CA ASP A 495 -6.92 17.06 12.36
C ASP A 495 -7.20 15.55 12.46
N ILE A 496 -8.00 15.11 13.45
CA ILE A 496 -8.38 13.69 13.59
C ILE A 496 -9.41 13.23 12.55
N PHE A 497 -9.95 14.13 11.75
CA PHE A 497 -11.01 13.83 10.79
C PHE A 497 -10.47 13.39 9.43
N VAL A 498 -9.82 12.22 9.41
CA VAL A 498 -9.29 11.59 8.19
C VAL A 498 -10.24 10.48 7.72
N GLY A 499 -10.43 10.34 6.40
CA GLY A 499 -11.23 9.27 5.81
C GLY A 499 -12.69 9.30 6.24
N TYR A 500 -13.22 8.18 6.74
CA TYR A 500 -14.63 8.09 7.17
C TYR A 500 -14.99 9.08 8.29
N ARG A 501 -14.03 9.45 9.16
CA ARG A 501 -14.26 10.44 10.23
C ARG A 501 -14.61 11.82 9.66
N TRP A 502 -13.99 12.18 8.53
CA TRP A 502 -14.32 13.41 7.81
C TRP A 502 -15.69 13.32 7.15
N ALA A 503 -15.98 12.20 6.46
CA ALA A 503 -17.26 11.98 5.82
C ALA A 503 -18.42 12.06 6.82
N ASP A 504 -18.29 11.44 8.00
CA ASP A 504 -19.27 11.48 9.08
C ASP A 504 -19.45 12.90 9.65
N LYS A 505 -18.33 13.60 9.94
CA LYS A 505 -18.36 14.97 10.44
C LYS A 505 -19.08 15.92 9.50
N GLU A 506 -18.76 15.87 8.23
CA GLU A 506 -19.31 16.77 7.19
C GLU A 506 -20.62 16.25 6.59
N LYS A 507 -21.11 15.07 7.02
CA LYS A 507 -22.31 14.38 6.50
C LYS A 507 -22.24 14.15 4.99
N ILE A 508 -21.05 13.80 4.50
CA ILE A 508 -20.80 13.48 3.10
C ILE A 508 -21.11 12.00 2.89
N LYS A 509 -21.94 11.70 1.89
CA LYS A 509 -22.17 10.32 1.46
C LYS A 509 -21.03 9.90 0.51
N PRO A 510 -20.14 8.99 0.90
CA PRO A 510 -19.09 8.52 0.00
C PRO A 510 -19.66 7.64 -1.10
N LEU A 511 -18.88 7.39 -2.14
CA LEU A 511 -19.19 6.41 -3.18
C LEU A 511 -19.32 5.01 -2.56
N PHE A 512 -18.29 4.59 -1.80
CA PHE A 512 -18.32 3.40 -0.94
C PHE A 512 -17.64 3.75 0.40
N PRO A 513 -18.29 3.49 1.55
CA PRO A 513 -17.73 3.83 2.85
C PRO A 513 -16.63 2.84 3.27
N PHE A 514 -15.77 3.26 4.19
CA PHE A 514 -14.89 2.40 4.95
C PHE A 514 -15.66 1.18 5.50
N GLY A 515 -15.08 -0.01 5.42
CA GLY A 515 -15.72 -1.25 5.85
C GLY A 515 -16.76 -1.82 4.88
N HIS A 516 -17.04 -1.14 3.76
CA HIS A 516 -17.96 -1.66 2.74
C HIS A 516 -17.40 -2.92 2.07
N GLY A 517 -18.28 -3.88 1.86
CA GLY A 517 -18.02 -5.11 1.13
C GLY A 517 -19.23 -6.02 1.22
N LEU A 518 -19.74 -6.44 0.06
CA LEU A 518 -20.89 -7.34 -0.07
C LEU A 518 -20.45 -8.80 -0.03
N SER A 519 -21.40 -9.68 0.08
CA SER A 519 -21.24 -11.14 0.02
C SER A 519 -22.26 -11.71 -0.97
N TYR A 520 -21.98 -12.91 -1.50
CA TYR A 520 -22.98 -13.65 -2.27
C TYR A 520 -24.08 -14.21 -1.37
N THR A 521 -23.83 -14.26 -0.07
CA THR A 521 -24.81 -14.68 0.95
C THR A 521 -25.39 -13.47 1.66
N THR A 522 -26.51 -13.65 2.35
CA THR A 522 -27.15 -12.65 3.18
C THR A 522 -27.00 -12.98 4.65
N PHE A 523 -27.04 -11.97 5.51
CA PHE A 523 -26.90 -12.10 6.95
C PHE A 523 -28.17 -11.56 7.63
N ALA A 524 -28.73 -12.33 8.54
CA ALA A 524 -29.81 -11.89 9.41
C ALA A 524 -29.27 -11.69 10.83
N TYR A 525 -29.39 -10.47 11.33
CA TYR A 525 -28.95 -10.12 12.68
C TYR A 525 -30.12 -10.21 13.65
N GLY A 526 -29.93 -10.97 14.75
CA GLY A 526 -30.88 -10.99 15.86
C GLY A 526 -30.82 -9.69 16.67
N LYS A 527 -31.74 -9.55 17.62
CA LYS A 527 -31.65 -8.44 18.59
C LYS A 527 -30.45 -8.67 19.49
N PRO A 528 -29.61 -7.63 19.72
CA PRO A 528 -28.54 -7.75 20.68
C PRO A 528 -29.11 -7.97 22.10
N SER A 529 -28.47 -8.83 22.87
CA SER A 529 -28.78 -9.04 24.28
C SER A 529 -27.52 -8.95 25.11
N ALA A 530 -27.60 -8.33 26.26
CA ALA A 530 -26.52 -8.30 27.24
C ALA A 530 -26.89 -9.15 28.44
N ASP A 531 -25.92 -9.80 29.03
CA ASP A 531 -26.07 -10.60 30.27
C ASP A 531 -26.29 -9.69 31.50
N LYS A 532 -25.85 -8.42 31.42
CA LYS A 532 -26.04 -7.41 32.42
C LYS A 532 -26.74 -6.17 31.85
N LYS A 533 -27.58 -5.52 32.65
CA LYS A 533 -28.22 -4.23 32.30
C LYS A 533 -27.41 -3.00 32.70
N THR A 534 -26.52 -3.17 33.63
CA THR A 534 -25.63 -2.12 34.19
C THR A 534 -24.26 -2.70 34.37
N MET A 535 -23.22 -1.90 34.20
CA MET A 535 -21.84 -2.29 34.44
C MET A 535 -21.07 -1.20 35.19
N THR A 536 -20.06 -1.61 35.91
CA THR A 536 -19.00 -0.75 36.46
C THR A 536 -17.80 -0.73 35.52
N ALA A 537 -16.80 0.08 35.82
CA ALA A 537 -15.58 0.13 35.00
C ALA A 537 -14.80 -1.21 34.93
N ASP A 538 -14.99 -2.08 35.91
CA ASP A 538 -14.31 -3.38 36.05
C ASP A 538 -15.12 -4.56 35.50
N ASP A 539 -16.33 -4.30 35.02
CA ASP A 539 -17.20 -5.35 34.48
C ASP A 539 -16.92 -5.61 32.99
N THR A 540 -17.11 -6.86 32.58
CA THR A 540 -17.24 -7.29 31.19
C THR A 540 -18.70 -7.65 30.89
N ILE A 541 -19.21 -7.22 29.76
CA ILE A 541 -20.56 -7.54 29.23
C ILE A 541 -20.42 -8.39 27.98
#